data_7124817b172ee1860645536f6a4571e2
#
_entry.id   7124817b172ee1860645536f6a4571e2
#
_cell.length_a   1.000
_cell.length_b   1.000
_cell.length_c   1.000
_cell.angle_alpha   90.00
_cell.angle_beta   90.00
_cell.angle_gamma   90.00
#
_symmetry.space_group_name_H-M   'P 1'
#
loop_
_entity.id
_entity.type
_entity.pdbx_description
1 polymer ?
#
loop_
_entity_poly.entity_id
_entity_poly.type
_entity_poly.pdbx_seq_one_letter_code
_entity_poly.pdbx_strand_id
1 'polypeptide(L)'
;GVVAGIAGYGNSIGIPTVGGEIVFDPVYAGNPLVNVFCLGISRASDIIKGVASGVGNGVYYVGAKTGRDGIHGATMASAEFDEKSAEKRPAVQVGDPFMEKLLLEACLEVMQTDALVGIQDMGAAGLTCSTTEMGSR
;
A
#
# COMPACT_ATOMS: atom_id res chain seq x y z
N GLY A 1 1.34 -17.52 -11.23
CA GLY A 1 1.58 -16.11 -11.06
C GLY A 1 1.00 -15.51 -9.79
N VAL A 2 -0.31 -15.24 -9.72
CA VAL A 2 -0.96 -14.44 -8.65
C VAL A 2 -0.68 -14.99 -7.24
N VAL A 3 -0.98 -16.26 -7.00
CA VAL A 3 -0.78 -16.89 -5.68
C VAL A 3 0.69 -16.84 -5.25
N ALA A 4 1.61 -17.08 -6.19
CA ALA A 4 3.04 -17.00 -5.91
C ALA A 4 3.47 -15.56 -5.59
N GLY A 5 2.88 -14.56 -6.23
CA GLY A 5 3.11 -13.15 -5.93
C GLY A 5 2.66 -12.78 -4.52
N ILE A 6 1.45 -13.16 -4.14
CA ILE A 6 0.90 -12.91 -2.80
C ILE A 6 1.77 -13.58 -1.72
N ALA A 7 2.09 -14.87 -1.90
CA ALA A 7 2.89 -15.62 -0.94
C ALA A 7 4.33 -15.08 -0.84
N GLY A 8 4.96 -14.78 -1.98
CA GLY A 8 6.31 -14.22 -2.03
C GLY A 8 6.41 -12.87 -1.34
N TYR A 9 5.43 -12.00 -1.55
CA TYR A 9 5.39 -10.68 -0.90
C TYR A 9 5.19 -10.81 0.61
N GLY A 10 4.19 -11.57 1.05
CA GLY A 10 3.92 -11.81 2.46
C GLY A 10 5.11 -12.43 3.19
N ASN A 11 5.76 -13.43 2.60
CA ASN A 11 6.96 -14.04 3.17
C ASN A 11 8.12 -13.04 3.29
N SER A 12 8.31 -12.18 2.30
CA SER A 12 9.41 -11.19 2.32
C SER A 12 9.24 -10.14 3.41
N ILE A 13 8.01 -9.71 3.67
CA ILE A 13 7.72 -8.78 4.77
C ILE A 13 7.55 -9.46 6.13
N GLY A 14 7.61 -10.80 6.17
CA GLY A 14 7.55 -11.58 7.41
C GLY A 14 6.14 -11.81 7.94
N ILE A 15 5.12 -11.72 7.10
CA ILE A 15 3.72 -11.96 7.46
C ILE A 15 3.31 -13.34 6.92
N PRO A 16 2.80 -14.26 7.77
CA PRO A 16 2.39 -15.57 7.32
C PRO A 16 1.13 -15.50 6.45
N THR A 17 1.15 -16.17 5.31
CA THR A 17 -0.05 -16.43 4.51
C THR A 17 -0.81 -17.60 5.11
N VAL A 18 -1.89 -17.32 5.83
CA VAL A 18 -2.60 -18.31 6.65
C VAL A 18 -3.75 -19.00 5.94
N GLY A 19 -4.22 -18.46 4.83
CA GLY A 19 -5.32 -19.05 4.09
C GLY A 19 -5.68 -18.27 2.83
N GLY A 20 -6.61 -18.81 2.08
CA GLY A 20 -7.13 -18.21 0.87
C GLY A 20 -8.05 -19.18 0.14
N GLU A 21 -8.72 -18.67 -0.88
CA GLU A 21 -9.64 -19.42 -1.74
C GLU A 21 -9.35 -19.07 -3.19
N ILE A 22 -9.51 -20.04 -4.07
CA ILE A 22 -9.42 -19.84 -5.52
C ILE A 22 -10.70 -20.38 -6.15
N VAL A 23 -11.40 -19.51 -6.86
CA VAL A 23 -12.60 -19.86 -7.62
C VAL A 23 -12.32 -19.64 -9.10
N PHE A 24 -12.74 -20.58 -9.93
CA PHE A 24 -12.60 -20.51 -11.39
C PHE A 24 -13.96 -20.24 -12.02
N ASP A 25 -14.04 -19.19 -12.80
CA ASP A 25 -15.20 -18.87 -13.63
C ASP A 25 -14.70 -18.39 -15.00
N PRO A 26 -15.28 -18.85 -16.11
CA PRO A 26 -14.84 -18.48 -17.46
C PRO A 26 -14.86 -16.97 -17.72
N VAL A 27 -15.71 -16.21 -17.03
CA VAL A 27 -15.79 -14.76 -17.18
C VAL A 27 -14.50 -14.03 -16.79
N TYR A 28 -13.70 -14.65 -15.91
CA TYR A 28 -12.43 -14.11 -15.46
C TYR A 28 -11.21 -14.66 -16.22
N ALA A 29 -11.44 -15.42 -17.30
CA ALA A 29 -10.34 -15.89 -18.14
C ALA A 29 -9.66 -14.69 -18.81
N GLY A 30 -8.43 -14.44 -18.49
CA GLY A 30 -7.65 -13.30 -19.01
C GLY A 30 -7.56 -12.08 -18.09
N ASN A 31 -8.52 -11.86 -17.21
CA ASN A 31 -8.46 -10.78 -16.22
C ASN A 31 -8.93 -11.26 -14.84
N PRO A 32 -8.08 -11.94 -14.08
CA PRO A 32 -8.44 -12.47 -12.77
C PRO A 32 -8.73 -11.35 -11.76
N LEU A 33 -9.80 -11.51 -11.01
CA LEU A 33 -10.08 -10.69 -9.84
C LEU A 33 -9.24 -11.17 -8.65
N VAL A 34 -8.56 -10.26 -7.98
CA VAL A 34 -7.69 -10.57 -6.85
C VAL A 34 -8.06 -9.70 -5.66
N ASN A 35 -8.35 -10.34 -4.54
CA ASN A 35 -8.54 -9.66 -3.25
C ASN A 35 -7.52 -10.21 -2.25
N VAL A 36 -6.80 -9.32 -1.61
CA VAL A 36 -5.87 -9.69 -0.54
C VAL A 36 -6.34 -9.04 0.76
N PHE A 37 -6.49 -9.86 1.78
CA PHE A 37 -6.87 -9.42 3.12
C PHE A 37 -5.65 -9.49 4.03
N CYS A 38 -5.40 -8.42 4.79
CA CYS A 38 -4.35 -8.37 5.79
C CYS A 38 -4.97 -8.01 7.14
N LEU A 39 -4.66 -8.78 8.17
CA LEU A 39 -5.16 -8.59 9.53
C LEU A 39 -4.02 -8.31 10.49
N GLY A 40 -4.11 -7.20 11.19
CA GLY A 40 -3.28 -6.88 12.34
C GLY A 40 -4.12 -6.76 13.62
N ILE A 41 -3.50 -6.98 14.76
CA ILE A 41 -4.12 -6.83 16.07
C ILE A 41 -3.26 -5.91 16.92
N SER A 42 -3.86 -4.85 17.47
CA SER A 42 -3.21 -3.93 18.38
C SER A 42 -4.16 -3.50 19.49
N ARG A 43 -3.65 -2.86 20.53
CA ARG A 43 -4.49 -2.21 21.51
C ARG A 43 -5.04 -0.90 20.94
N ALA A 44 -6.24 -0.52 21.30
CA ALA A 44 -6.85 0.74 20.87
C ALA A 44 -6.02 1.97 21.28
N SER A 45 -5.29 1.88 22.39
CA SER A 45 -4.38 2.93 22.88
C SER A 45 -3.16 3.14 21.99
N ASP A 46 -2.78 2.14 21.23
CA ASP A 46 -1.54 2.14 20.43
C ASP A 46 -1.78 2.61 18.99
N ILE A 47 -3.05 2.93 18.67
CA ILE A 47 -3.44 3.40 17.33
C ILE A 47 -3.08 4.88 17.18
N ILE A 48 -2.16 5.17 16.29
CA ILE A 48 -1.86 6.53 15.85
C ILE A 48 -2.74 6.85 14.65
N LYS A 49 -3.48 7.95 14.73
CA LYS A 49 -4.41 8.36 13.67
C LYS A 49 -3.70 9.13 12.57
N GLY A 50 -4.26 9.11 11.37
CA GLY A 50 -3.83 9.94 10.24
C GLY A 50 -4.41 11.35 10.37
N VAL A 51 -3.88 12.16 11.30
CA VAL A 51 -4.32 13.52 11.59
C VAL A 51 -3.11 14.45 11.61
N ALA A 52 -3.18 15.56 10.90
CA ALA A 52 -2.18 16.62 11.01
C ALA A 52 -2.58 17.56 12.16
N SER A 53 -1.84 17.50 13.26
CA SER A 53 -2.07 18.37 14.41
C SER A 53 -0.78 19.03 14.88
N GLY A 54 -0.91 20.17 15.59
CA GLY A 54 0.21 20.94 16.09
C GLY A 54 0.85 21.84 15.03
N VAL A 55 0.42 23.09 15.01
CA VAL A 55 0.99 24.11 14.10
C VAL A 55 2.48 24.26 14.36
N GLY A 56 3.30 24.10 13.32
CA GLY A 56 4.76 24.16 13.40
C GLY A 56 5.43 22.78 13.48
N ASN A 57 4.68 21.70 13.61
CA ASN A 57 5.24 20.36 13.53
C ASN A 57 5.78 20.05 12.13
N GLY A 58 6.88 19.32 12.06
CA GLY A 58 7.46 18.88 10.80
C GLY A 58 6.59 17.83 10.10
N VAL A 59 6.52 17.89 8.79
CA VAL A 59 5.89 16.87 7.95
C VAL A 59 6.98 16.13 7.20
N TYR A 60 7.01 14.82 7.34
CA TYR A 60 8.02 13.97 6.75
C TYR A 60 7.38 12.96 5.80
N TYR A 61 7.98 12.83 4.63
CA TYR A 61 7.71 11.75 3.70
C TYR A 61 8.78 10.68 3.89
N VAL A 62 8.36 9.45 4.16
CA VAL A 62 9.24 8.33 4.44
C VAL A 62 8.93 7.17 3.50
N GLY A 63 9.94 6.59 2.89
CA GLY A 63 9.80 5.45 2.00
C GLY A 63 10.87 5.40 0.92
N ALA A 64 10.70 4.48 -0.02
CA ALA A 64 11.60 4.32 -1.15
C ALA A 64 11.47 5.48 -2.16
N LYS A 65 12.52 5.72 -2.92
CA LYS A 65 12.43 6.60 -4.10
C LYS A 65 11.48 5.98 -5.12
N THR A 66 10.50 6.76 -5.55
CA THR A 66 9.57 6.34 -6.60
C THR A 66 10.09 6.74 -7.97
N GLY A 67 9.92 5.85 -8.96
CA GLY A 67 10.13 6.14 -10.37
C GLY A 67 8.84 6.63 -11.03
N ARG A 68 8.75 6.40 -12.35
CA ARG A 68 7.53 6.70 -13.12
C ARG A 68 6.52 5.55 -13.12
N ASP A 69 6.91 4.38 -12.62
CA ASP A 69 6.00 3.25 -12.47
C ASP A 69 4.92 3.61 -11.45
N GLY A 70 3.68 3.35 -11.80
CA GLY A 70 2.53 3.71 -10.97
C GLY A 70 2.20 5.20 -10.87
N ILE A 71 2.74 6.05 -11.75
CA ILE A 71 2.50 7.50 -11.73
C ILE A 71 1.02 7.87 -11.86
N HIS A 72 0.24 7.03 -12.50
CA HIS A 72 -1.21 7.19 -12.64
C HIS A 72 -2.01 6.50 -11.52
N GLY A 73 -1.33 5.94 -10.52
CA GLY A 73 -1.97 5.32 -9.36
C GLY A 73 -2.91 4.18 -9.74
N ALA A 74 -4.16 4.27 -9.28
CA ALA A 74 -5.19 3.25 -9.48
C ALA A 74 -5.87 3.27 -10.86
N THR A 75 -5.32 3.93 -11.86
CA THR A 75 -5.91 4.04 -13.21
C THR A 75 -6.22 2.66 -13.81
N MET A 76 -5.35 1.67 -13.61
CA MET A 76 -5.56 0.31 -14.08
C MET A 76 -6.75 -0.40 -13.42
N ALA A 77 -7.12 -0.02 -12.21
CA ALA A 77 -8.28 -0.56 -11.50
C ALA A 77 -9.61 -0.01 -12.04
N SER A 78 -9.59 1.12 -12.74
CA SER A 78 -10.77 1.82 -13.24
C SER A 78 -10.92 1.78 -14.76
N ALA A 79 -9.95 1.23 -15.48
CA ALA A 79 -9.93 1.17 -16.94
C ALA A 79 -10.16 -0.26 -17.44
N GLU A 80 -10.85 -0.38 -18.57
CA GLU A 80 -10.91 -1.65 -19.29
C GLU A 80 -9.55 -1.96 -19.92
N PHE A 81 -9.17 -3.23 -19.90
CA PHE A 81 -7.95 -3.71 -20.55
C PHE A 81 -8.22 -3.88 -22.05
N ASP A 82 -7.43 -3.21 -22.88
CA ASP A 82 -7.44 -3.32 -24.33
C ASP A 82 -6.04 -3.70 -24.86
N GLU A 83 -5.91 -3.88 -26.16
CA GLU A 83 -4.65 -4.22 -26.81
C GLU A 83 -3.55 -3.14 -26.59
N LYS A 84 -3.95 -1.91 -26.25
CA LYS A 84 -3.06 -0.79 -25.96
C LYS A 84 -2.68 -0.68 -24.48
N SER A 85 -3.11 -1.61 -23.65
CA SER A 85 -2.83 -1.58 -22.22
C SER A 85 -1.32 -1.69 -21.91
N ALA A 86 -0.53 -2.22 -22.84
CA ALA A 86 0.94 -2.22 -22.73
C ALA A 86 1.55 -0.80 -22.71
N GLU A 87 0.90 0.17 -23.33
CA GLU A 87 1.32 1.57 -23.32
C GLU A 87 1.07 2.24 -21.96
N LYS A 88 0.23 1.62 -21.13
CA LYS A 88 -0.13 2.10 -19.79
C LYS A 88 0.81 1.57 -18.69
N ARG A 89 1.98 1.06 -19.04
CA ARG A 89 2.99 0.59 -18.07
C ARG A 89 3.29 1.57 -16.94
N PRO A 90 3.31 2.90 -17.16
CA PRO A 90 3.48 3.85 -16.05
C PRO A 90 2.38 3.78 -14.96
N ALA A 91 1.24 3.12 -15.23
CA ALA A 91 0.19 2.89 -14.25
C ALA A 91 0.43 1.64 -13.38
N VAL A 92 1.42 0.81 -13.72
CA VAL A 92 1.77 -0.40 -12.98
C VAL A 92 2.79 -0.07 -11.91
N GLN A 93 2.49 -0.39 -10.66
CA GLN A 93 3.44 -0.27 -9.57
C GLN A 93 4.38 -1.48 -9.52
N VAL A 94 5.66 -1.22 -9.28
CA VAL A 94 6.65 -2.27 -9.02
C VAL A 94 6.66 -2.55 -7.51
N GLY A 95 6.37 -3.79 -7.14
CA GLY A 95 6.44 -4.22 -5.73
C GLY A 95 7.89 -4.38 -5.29
N ASP A 96 8.24 -3.79 -4.16
CA ASP A 96 9.53 -3.98 -3.50
C ASP A 96 9.31 -4.44 -2.05
N PRO A 97 9.14 -5.75 -1.83
CA PRO A 97 8.84 -6.27 -0.50
C PRO A 97 10.01 -6.13 0.48
N PHE A 98 11.23 -5.98 0.02
CA PHE A 98 12.37 -5.70 0.90
C PHE A 98 12.28 -4.30 1.50
N MET A 99 12.05 -3.29 0.65
CA MET A 99 11.89 -1.92 1.12
C MET A 99 10.61 -1.77 1.96
N GLU A 100 9.55 -2.48 1.62
CA GLU A 100 8.32 -2.55 2.42
C GLU A 100 8.60 -3.08 3.82
N LYS A 101 9.40 -4.15 3.94
CA LYS A 101 9.81 -4.70 5.23
C LYS A 101 10.58 -3.67 6.08
N LEU A 102 11.54 -2.99 5.49
CA LEU A 102 12.33 -1.96 6.19
C LEU A 102 11.43 -0.81 6.65
N LEU A 103 10.53 -0.35 5.80
CA LEU A 103 9.60 0.73 6.12
C LEU A 103 8.63 0.32 7.24
N LEU A 104 8.10 -0.89 7.17
CA LEU A 104 7.21 -1.43 8.19
C LEU A 104 7.88 -1.47 9.57
N GLU A 105 9.08 -2.02 9.65
CA GLU A 105 9.82 -2.12 10.91
C GLU A 105 10.19 -0.73 11.47
N ALA A 106 10.68 0.17 10.62
CA ALA A 106 11.00 1.53 11.03
C ALA A 106 9.76 2.30 11.53
N CYS A 107 8.62 2.14 10.85
CA CYS A 107 7.36 2.76 11.29
C CYS A 107 6.90 2.19 12.63
N LEU A 108 6.94 0.87 12.80
CA LEU A 108 6.56 0.23 14.07
C LEU A 108 7.46 0.68 15.22
N GLU A 109 8.74 0.86 14.97
CA GLU A 109 9.69 1.34 16.00
C GLU A 109 9.43 2.80 16.38
N VAL A 110 9.27 3.70 15.42
CA VAL A 110 9.00 5.11 15.68
C VAL A 110 7.64 5.33 16.34
N MET A 111 6.65 4.52 16.02
CA MET A 111 5.31 4.56 16.64
C MET A 111 5.32 4.20 18.15
N GLN A 112 6.40 3.59 18.65
CA GLN A 112 6.57 3.34 20.10
C GLN A 112 7.16 4.53 20.84
N THR A 113 7.44 5.61 20.16
CA THR A 113 7.98 6.85 20.72
C THR A 113 6.90 7.95 20.75
N ASP A 114 7.18 9.04 21.47
CA ASP A 114 6.32 10.24 21.47
C ASP A 114 6.64 11.20 20.31
N ALA A 115 7.39 10.73 19.30
CA ALA A 115 7.84 11.58 18.20
C ALA A 115 6.76 11.88 17.17
N LEU A 116 5.69 11.07 17.10
CA LEU A 116 4.64 11.19 16.11
C LEU A 116 3.32 11.69 16.71
N VAL A 117 2.70 12.66 16.07
CA VAL A 117 1.33 13.09 16.34
C VAL A 117 0.34 12.48 15.35
N GLY A 118 0.80 12.01 14.21
CA GLY A 118 -0.01 11.35 13.20
C GLY A 118 0.85 10.63 12.18
N ILE A 119 0.29 9.60 11.58
CA ILE A 119 0.92 8.82 10.50
C ILE A 119 -0.15 8.35 9.52
N GLN A 120 0.15 8.39 8.23
CA GLN A 120 -0.75 8.01 7.16
C GLN A 120 0.04 7.35 6.05
N ASP A 121 -0.50 6.27 5.47
CA ASP A 121 0.04 5.72 4.24
C ASP A 121 -0.27 6.64 3.04
N MET A 122 0.45 6.44 1.96
CA MET A 122 0.16 7.10 0.70
C MET A 122 -0.56 6.13 -0.23
N GLY A 123 -1.89 6.20 -0.22
CA GLY A 123 -2.74 5.42 -1.10
C GLY A 123 -2.58 5.78 -2.58
N ALA A 124 -3.56 5.42 -3.40
CA ALA A 124 -3.50 5.49 -4.86
C ALA A 124 -3.14 6.87 -5.44
N ALA A 125 -3.54 7.96 -4.79
CA ALA A 125 -3.20 9.32 -5.22
C ALA A 125 -1.91 9.87 -4.58
N GLY A 126 -1.14 9.03 -3.91
CA GLY A 126 0.16 9.38 -3.33
C GLY A 126 0.09 10.52 -2.32
N LEU A 127 0.99 11.49 -2.44
CA LEU A 127 1.05 12.66 -1.55
C LEU A 127 -0.24 13.48 -1.53
N THR A 128 -0.96 13.58 -2.63
CA THR A 128 -2.25 14.28 -2.67
C THR A 128 -3.27 13.62 -1.75
N CYS A 129 -3.32 12.29 -1.75
CA CYS A 129 -4.20 11.53 -0.86
C CYS A 129 -3.85 11.79 0.61
N SER A 130 -2.62 11.48 1.00
CA SER A 130 -2.20 11.54 2.41
C SER A 130 -2.24 12.95 2.99
N THR A 131 -1.80 13.96 2.26
CA THR A 131 -1.80 15.35 2.76
C THR A 131 -3.22 15.90 2.92
N THR A 132 -4.10 15.61 1.96
CA THR A 132 -5.50 16.06 2.03
C THR A 132 -6.24 15.36 3.16
N GLU A 133 -6.07 14.06 3.30
CA GLU A 133 -6.74 13.29 4.34
C GLU A 133 -6.28 13.69 5.74
N MET A 134 -4.98 13.81 5.98
CA MET A 134 -4.44 14.23 7.26
C MET A 134 -4.81 15.67 7.61
N GLY A 135 -4.89 16.55 6.62
CA GLY A 135 -5.24 17.94 6.81
C GLY A 135 -6.74 18.19 7.00
N SER A 136 -7.60 17.26 6.60
CA SER A 136 -9.05 17.37 6.72
C SER A 136 -9.62 16.84 8.04
N ARG A 137 -8.82 16.13 8.80
CA ARG A 137 -9.17 15.49 10.07
C ARG A 137 -8.57 16.24 11.26
#